data_8ad2823a7c5da4d9504aaa9aa923a74f
#
_entry.id   8ad2823a7c5da4d9504aaa9aa923a74f
#
_cell.length_a   1.000
_cell.length_b   1.000
_cell.length_c   1.000
_cell.angle_alpha   90.00
_cell.angle_beta   90.00
_cell.angle_gamma   90.00
#
_symmetry.space_group_name_H-M   'P 1'
#
loop_
_entity.id
_entity.type
_entity.pdbx_description
1 polymer ?
#
loop_
_entity_poly.entity_id
_entity_poly.type
_entity_poly.pdbx_seq_one_letter_code
_entity_poly.pdbx_strand_id
1 'polypeptide(L)'
;GIQVDADAKSGTATILVKQKTGERAVFFERATATEPEFLEAHKQLIESAYILHINGRHRQLMRSAMAVAKEVGTIISLDGGAQRYDEDMKAITEDSHIVIVARDYAEKYTGTTNLEDACRIIHERGALIAGVTDGANGSYFVWTDGTSYRCEPFSQATVVDTTGAGDSFHGAFLYMLTKTLCKIADGTNTSTMNETSLSLNAIDLLHSCEHEDLEKAATFASAVAALNTQGIGGRSPLPSLEDIKALIG
;
A
#
# COMPACT_ATOMS: atom_id res chain seq x y z
N GLY A 1 -14.58 -4.96 -10.73
CA GLY A 1 -15.04 -6.12 -11.48
C GLY A 1 -13.88 -6.90 -12.10
N ILE A 2 -14.13 -8.13 -12.48
CA ILE A 2 -13.14 -8.97 -13.18
C ILE A 2 -13.57 -9.01 -14.65
N GLN A 3 -12.65 -8.65 -15.55
CA GLN A 3 -12.86 -8.84 -16.99
C GLN A 3 -12.17 -10.15 -17.40
N VAL A 4 -12.87 -11.01 -18.13
CA VAL A 4 -12.35 -12.29 -18.61
C VAL A 4 -12.22 -12.21 -20.13
N ASP A 5 -11.01 -12.44 -20.61
CA ASP A 5 -10.72 -12.58 -22.05
C ASP A 5 -10.48 -14.08 -22.33
N ALA A 6 -11.44 -14.72 -23.00
CA ALA A 6 -11.43 -16.15 -23.25
C ALA A 6 -10.34 -16.60 -24.24
N ASP A 7 -9.86 -15.68 -25.08
CA ASP A 7 -8.85 -15.93 -26.11
C ASP A 7 -7.42 -15.61 -25.64
N ALA A 8 -7.29 -15.05 -24.45
CA ALA A 8 -6.01 -14.68 -23.89
C ALA A 8 -5.49 -15.66 -22.82
N LYS A 9 -4.18 -15.63 -22.61
CA LYS A 9 -3.52 -16.37 -21.53
C LYS A 9 -3.23 -15.45 -20.37
N SER A 10 -3.51 -15.92 -19.16
CA SER A 10 -3.09 -15.23 -17.93
C SER A 10 -1.56 -15.21 -17.83
N GLY A 11 -1.03 -14.14 -17.24
CA GLY A 11 0.39 -14.08 -16.88
C GLY A 11 0.72 -15.15 -15.85
N THR A 12 1.89 -15.77 -15.99
CA THR A 12 2.39 -16.79 -15.07
C THR A 12 3.71 -16.37 -14.46
N ALA A 13 3.96 -16.80 -13.23
CA ALA A 13 5.22 -16.60 -12.56
C ALA A 13 5.74 -17.92 -11.99
N THR A 14 6.98 -18.28 -12.33
CA THR A 14 7.71 -19.35 -11.66
C THR A 14 8.64 -18.74 -10.66
N ILE A 15 8.46 -19.06 -9.38
CA ILE A 15 9.23 -18.50 -8.28
C ILE A 15 10.14 -19.57 -7.70
N LEU A 16 11.46 -19.33 -7.77
CA LEU A 16 12.46 -20.17 -7.13
C LEU A 16 12.82 -19.53 -5.79
N VAL A 17 12.60 -20.27 -4.71
CA VAL A 17 12.91 -19.82 -3.35
C VAL A 17 14.13 -20.60 -2.84
N LYS A 18 15.14 -19.89 -2.36
CA LYS A 18 16.33 -20.48 -1.76
C LYS A 18 16.00 -20.91 -0.33
N GLN A 19 15.94 -22.22 -0.11
CA GLN A 19 15.46 -22.84 1.12
C GLN A 19 16.15 -22.31 2.41
N LYS A 20 17.44 -21.93 2.33
CA LYS A 20 18.20 -21.47 3.51
C LYS A 20 17.97 -20.01 3.89
N THR A 21 17.62 -19.16 2.95
CA THR A 21 17.59 -17.69 3.14
C THR A 21 16.25 -17.04 2.82
N GLY A 22 15.31 -17.77 2.20
CA GLY A 22 14.04 -17.22 1.71
C GLY A 22 14.20 -16.30 0.49
N GLU A 23 15.44 -16.07 0.01
CA GLU A 23 15.69 -15.29 -1.21
C GLU A 23 14.98 -15.91 -2.40
N ARG A 24 14.40 -15.09 -3.26
CA ARG A 24 13.65 -15.55 -4.41
C ARG A 24 14.15 -14.99 -5.74
N ALA A 25 14.02 -15.80 -6.78
CA ALA A 25 14.09 -15.38 -8.18
C ALA A 25 12.73 -15.61 -8.84
N VAL A 26 12.25 -14.65 -9.61
CA VAL A 26 10.94 -14.70 -10.29
C VAL A 26 11.16 -14.70 -11.79
N PHE A 27 10.68 -15.74 -12.46
CA PHE A 27 10.60 -15.83 -13.91
C PHE A 27 9.17 -15.56 -14.31
N PHE A 28 8.95 -14.48 -15.03
CA PHE A 28 7.61 -13.99 -15.35
C PHE A 28 7.32 -14.10 -16.85
N GLU A 29 6.20 -14.76 -17.19
CA GLU A 29 5.60 -14.71 -18.52
C GLU A 29 4.41 -13.75 -18.51
N ARG A 30 4.41 -12.80 -19.42
CA ARG A 30 3.36 -11.78 -19.48
C ARG A 30 2.05 -12.37 -19.96
N ALA A 31 0.93 -11.84 -19.43
CA ALA A 31 -0.39 -12.07 -19.99
C ALA A 31 -0.47 -11.61 -21.43
N THR A 32 -1.27 -12.30 -22.25
CA THR A 32 -1.57 -11.86 -23.63
C THR A 32 -2.86 -11.05 -23.72
N ALA A 33 -3.64 -10.97 -22.61
CA ALA A 33 -4.80 -10.10 -22.52
C ALA A 33 -4.41 -8.63 -22.67
N THR A 34 -5.26 -7.87 -23.34
CA THR A 34 -5.13 -6.42 -23.44
C THR A 34 -5.40 -5.74 -22.10
N GLU A 35 -4.93 -4.52 -21.93
CA GLU A 35 -5.25 -3.72 -20.76
C GLU A 35 -6.77 -3.49 -20.69
N PRO A 36 -7.41 -3.70 -19.52
CA PRO A 36 -8.85 -3.49 -19.37
C PRO A 36 -9.24 -2.03 -19.62
N GLU A 37 -10.42 -1.82 -20.18
CA GLU A 37 -10.96 -0.47 -20.34
C GLU A 37 -11.50 0.08 -19.02
N PHE A 38 -11.42 1.40 -18.85
CA PHE A 38 -12.06 2.09 -17.74
C PHE A 38 -13.56 2.25 -18.02
N LEU A 39 -14.39 1.68 -17.15
CA LEU A 39 -15.84 1.65 -17.30
C LEU A 39 -16.52 2.55 -16.27
N GLU A 40 -17.76 2.99 -16.54
CA GLU A 40 -18.57 3.77 -15.60
C GLU A 40 -18.76 3.06 -14.24
N ALA A 41 -18.85 1.72 -14.25
CA ALA A 41 -18.89 0.94 -13.01
C ALA A 41 -17.62 1.09 -12.15
N HIS A 42 -16.45 1.31 -12.75
CA HIS A 42 -15.22 1.59 -12.03
C HIS A 42 -15.26 2.96 -11.36
N LYS A 43 -15.83 3.97 -12.05
CA LYS A 43 -16.03 5.31 -11.49
C LYS A 43 -16.91 5.25 -10.25
N GLN A 44 -18.06 4.61 -10.31
CA GLN A 44 -18.99 4.46 -9.17
C GLN A 44 -18.33 3.76 -7.96
N LEU A 45 -17.47 2.76 -8.21
CA LEU A 45 -16.70 2.09 -7.13
C LEU A 45 -15.71 3.04 -6.47
N ILE A 46 -15.03 3.88 -7.25
CA ILE A 46 -14.06 4.85 -6.73
C ILE A 46 -14.76 5.95 -5.93
N GLU A 47 -15.89 6.46 -6.44
CA GLU A 47 -16.71 7.48 -5.76
C GLU A 47 -17.24 7.02 -4.40
N SER A 48 -17.44 5.71 -4.22
CA SER A 48 -17.91 5.11 -2.96
C SER A 48 -16.80 4.63 -2.03
N ALA A 49 -15.54 4.72 -2.45
CA ALA A 49 -14.39 4.19 -1.70
C ALA A 49 -13.65 5.28 -0.92
N TYR A 50 -13.11 4.95 0.24
CA TYR A 50 -12.13 5.81 0.93
C TYR A 50 -10.77 5.82 0.24
N ILE A 51 -10.34 4.66 -0.28
CA ILE A 51 -8.99 4.46 -0.80
C ILE A 51 -9.02 3.71 -2.14
N LEU A 52 -8.37 4.27 -3.15
CA LEU A 52 -7.99 3.61 -4.39
C LEU A 52 -6.56 3.10 -4.25
N HIS A 53 -6.37 1.78 -4.19
CA HIS A 53 -5.03 1.19 -4.13
C HIS A 53 -4.53 0.79 -5.52
N ILE A 54 -3.32 1.23 -5.87
CA ILE A 54 -2.68 1.01 -7.18
C ILE A 54 -1.27 0.44 -7.01
N ASN A 55 -0.78 -0.28 -8.02
CA ASN A 55 0.54 -0.92 -7.96
C ASN A 55 1.39 -0.75 -9.23
N GLY A 56 1.07 0.23 -10.07
CA GLY A 56 1.84 0.53 -11.28
C GLY A 56 1.58 -0.41 -12.48
N ARG A 57 0.63 -1.35 -12.38
CA ARG A 57 0.17 -2.17 -13.50
C ARG A 57 -1.02 -1.52 -14.20
N HIS A 58 -1.27 -1.89 -15.48
CA HIS A 58 -2.39 -1.34 -16.27
C HIS A 58 -2.43 0.18 -16.21
N ARG A 59 -1.38 0.81 -16.70
CA ARG A 59 -1.10 2.25 -16.49
C ARG A 59 -2.16 3.18 -17.04
N GLN A 60 -2.79 2.83 -18.16
CA GLN A 60 -3.86 3.65 -18.74
C GLN A 60 -5.11 3.58 -17.87
N LEU A 61 -5.55 2.37 -17.50
CA LEU A 61 -6.66 2.14 -16.58
C LEU A 61 -6.41 2.86 -15.24
N MET A 62 -5.21 2.71 -14.69
CA MET A 62 -4.82 3.33 -13.44
C MET A 62 -4.87 4.86 -13.49
N ARG A 63 -4.34 5.51 -14.56
CA ARG A 63 -4.42 6.97 -14.74
C ARG A 63 -5.87 7.46 -14.82
N SER A 64 -6.75 6.74 -15.50
CA SER A 64 -8.18 7.06 -15.54
C SER A 64 -8.83 6.95 -14.16
N ALA A 65 -8.49 5.90 -13.40
CA ALA A 65 -8.97 5.72 -12.03
C ALA A 65 -8.45 6.82 -11.08
N MET A 66 -7.17 7.20 -11.19
CA MET A 66 -6.58 8.28 -10.41
C MET A 66 -7.22 9.63 -10.70
N ALA A 67 -7.57 9.91 -11.96
CA ALA A 67 -8.26 11.15 -12.34
C ALA A 67 -9.61 11.27 -11.61
N VAL A 68 -10.41 10.19 -11.60
CA VAL A 68 -11.68 10.17 -10.84
C VAL A 68 -11.43 10.31 -9.34
N ALA A 69 -10.47 9.56 -8.78
CA ALA A 69 -10.16 9.63 -7.36
C ALA A 69 -9.79 11.05 -6.91
N LYS A 70 -9.01 11.78 -7.71
CA LYS A 70 -8.67 13.20 -7.45
C LYS A 70 -9.90 14.10 -7.51
N GLU A 71 -10.80 13.89 -8.47
CA GLU A 71 -12.03 14.69 -8.61
C GLU A 71 -12.93 14.56 -7.39
N VAL A 72 -13.07 13.34 -6.83
CA VAL A 72 -14.00 13.06 -5.74
C VAL A 72 -13.36 13.04 -4.34
N GLY A 73 -12.04 13.24 -4.24
CA GLY A 73 -11.33 13.26 -2.97
C GLY A 73 -11.09 11.87 -2.36
N THR A 74 -11.09 10.80 -3.18
CA THR A 74 -10.67 9.46 -2.76
C THR A 74 -9.16 9.42 -2.58
N ILE A 75 -8.68 8.84 -1.49
CA ILE A 75 -7.24 8.67 -1.21
C ILE A 75 -6.62 7.73 -2.26
N ILE A 76 -5.54 8.15 -2.89
CA ILE A 76 -4.75 7.30 -3.80
C ILE A 76 -3.58 6.72 -3.02
N SER A 77 -3.50 5.38 -2.94
CA SER A 77 -2.42 4.64 -2.29
C SER A 77 -1.62 3.87 -3.33
N LEU A 78 -0.31 4.09 -3.37
CA LEU A 78 0.64 3.43 -4.27
C LEU A 78 1.47 2.38 -3.55
N ASP A 79 1.46 1.14 -4.06
CA ASP A 79 2.50 0.12 -3.84
C ASP A 79 3.53 0.21 -4.97
N GLY A 80 4.68 0.81 -4.71
CA GLY A 80 5.77 0.87 -5.69
C GLY A 80 6.42 -0.49 -5.97
N GLY A 81 6.31 -1.45 -5.05
CA GLY A 81 6.92 -2.77 -5.16
C GLY A 81 8.43 -2.73 -5.38
N ALA A 82 9.06 -3.91 -5.40
CA ALA A 82 10.46 -4.02 -5.75
C ALA A 82 10.65 -3.96 -7.27
N GLN A 83 11.68 -3.23 -7.75
CA GLN A 83 12.11 -3.14 -9.16
C GLN A 83 11.04 -2.62 -10.14
N ARG A 84 10.03 -1.89 -9.65
CA ARG A 84 8.94 -1.35 -10.50
C ARG A 84 9.12 0.11 -10.90
N TYR A 85 10.14 0.80 -10.37
CA TYR A 85 10.38 2.20 -10.73
C TYR A 85 10.90 2.34 -12.16
N ASP A 86 10.27 3.21 -12.92
CA ASP A 86 10.73 3.79 -14.17
C ASP A 86 10.19 5.23 -14.27
N GLU A 87 10.58 5.99 -15.29
CA GLU A 87 10.21 7.40 -15.46
C GLU A 87 8.68 7.63 -15.52
N ASP A 88 7.92 6.68 -16.07
CA ASP A 88 6.46 6.79 -16.08
C ASP A 88 5.84 6.69 -14.68
N MET A 89 6.52 6.00 -13.76
CA MET A 89 6.06 5.88 -12.36
C MET A 89 6.29 7.15 -11.56
N LYS A 90 7.15 8.05 -12.02
CA LYS A 90 7.43 9.31 -11.31
C LYS A 90 6.16 10.14 -11.11
N ALA A 91 5.45 10.45 -12.18
CA ALA A 91 4.20 11.23 -12.11
C ALA A 91 3.12 10.51 -11.27
N ILE A 92 3.03 9.18 -11.36
CA ILE A 92 2.09 8.38 -10.58
C ILE A 92 2.43 8.47 -9.08
N THR A 93 3.72 8.44 -8.74
CA THR A 93 4.18 8.58 -7.36
C THR A 93 3.86 9.97 -6.81
N GLU A 94 4.15 11.03 -7.57
CA GLU A 94 3.88 12.43 -7.20
C GLU A 94 2.38 12.73 -7.10
N ASP A 95 1.55 11.96 -7.81
CA ASP A 95 0.09 12.07 -7.82
C ASP A 95 -0.61 11.20 -6.76
N SER A 96 0.15 10.45 -5.95
CA SER A 96 -0.38 9.55 -4.92
C SER A 96 -0.31 10.16 -3.53
N HIS A 97 -1.40 10.02 -2.74
CA HIS A 97 -1.49 10.55 -1.38
C HIS A 97 -0.74 9.69 -0.35
N ILE A 98 -0.78 8.36 -0.52
CA ILE A 98 -0.04 7.40 0.30
C ILE A 98 0.94 6.68 -0.62
N VAL A 99 2.22 6.83 -0.36
CA VAL A 99 3.30 6.20 -1.13
C VAL A 99 4.09 5.31 -0.20
N ILE A 100 3.86 4.00 -0.27
CA ILE A 100 4.65 3.02 0.45
C ILE A 100 5.39 2.18 -0.59
N VAL A 101 6.72 2.19 -0.55
CA VAL A 101 7.56 1.58 -1.59
C VAL A 101 8.68 0.74 -0.98
N ALA A 102 9.20 -0.21 -1.74
CA ALA A 102 10.38 -0.95 -1.34
C ALA A 102 11.64 -0.07 -1.46
N ARG A 103 12.69 -0.40 -0.69
CA ARG A 103 13.99 0.29 -0.68
C ARG A 103 14.52 0.58 -2.09
N ASP A 104 14.58 -0.41 -2.96
CA ASP A 104 15.15 -0.27 -4.31
C ASP A 104 14.36 0.70 -5.21
N TYR A 105 13.03 0.78 -5.00
CA TYR A 105 12.20 1.79 -5.63
C TYR A 105 12.53 3.18 -5.09
N ALA A 106 12.58 3.33 -3.77
CA ALA A 106 12.88 4.59 -3.11
C ALA A 106 14.25 5.14 -3.53
N GLU A 107 15.29 4.29 -3.55
CA GLU A 107 16.65 4.67 -3.97
C GLU A 107 16.68 5.21 -5.41
N LYS A 108 15.98 4.55 -6.35
CA LYS A 108 15.89 5.00 -7.75
C LYS A 108 15.09 6.29 -7.90
N TYR A 109 13.99 6.42 -7.17
CA TYR A 109 13.11 7.58 -7.24
C TYR A 109 13.73 8.83 -6.60
N THR A 110 14.41 8.67 -5.46
CA THR A 110 14.92 9.79 -4.67
C THR A 110 16.40 10.09 -4.90
N GLY A 111 17.18 9.09 -5.34
CA GLY A 111 18.64 9.17 -5.50
C GLY A 111 19.43 9.02 -4.20
N THR A 112 18.78 8.69 -3.07
CA THR A 112 19.44 8.45 -1.78
C THR A 112 19.21 7.03 -1.29
N THR A 113 20.22 6.47 -0.60
CA THR A 113 20.16 5.16 0.06
C THR A 113 19.76 5.25 1.53
N ASN A 114 19.71 6.46 2.09
CA ASN A 114 19.19 6.72 3.43
C ASN A 114 17.66 6.69 3.39
N LEU A 115 17.05 5.77 4.13
CA LEU A 115 15.60 5.53 4.07
C LEU A 115 14.78 6.67 4.68
N GLU A 116 15.28 7.32 5.73
CA GLU A 116 14.62 8.48 6.34
C GLU A 116 14.61 9.66 5.37
N ASP A 117 15.75 9.95 4.74
CA ASP A 117 15.84 11.00 3.72
C ASP A 117 14.97 10.65 2.51
N ALA A 118 14.93 9.38 2.09
CA ALA A 118 14.06 8.94 1.01
C ALA A 118 12.57 9.20 1.32
N CYS A 119 12.10 8.87 2.54
CA CYS A 119 10.73 9.15 2.97
C CYS A 119 10.45 10.65 2.96
N ARG A 120 11.37 11.49 3.46
CA ARG A 120 11.21 12.96 3.44
C ARG A 120 11.10 13.50 2.03
N ILE A 121 11.96 13.06 1.12
CA ILE A 121 11.90 13.47 -0.30
C ILE A 121 10.57 13.05 -0.95
N ILE A 122 10.08 11.83 -0.66
CA ILE A 122 8.77 11.38 -1.15
C ILE A 122 7.65 12.26 -0.61
N HIS A 123 7.68 12.58 0.68
CA HIS A 123 6.71 13.47 1.33
C HIS A 123 6.77 14.89 0.75
N GLU A 124 7.95 15.48 0.61
CA GLU A 124 8.16 16.81 0.03
C GLU A 124 7.69 16.92 -1.42
N ARG A 125 7.65 15.79 -2.15
CA ARG A 125 7.14 15.72 -3.53
C ARG A 125 5.63 15.49 -3.61
N GLY A 126 4.90 15.51 -2.49
CA GLY A 126 3.45 15.56 -2.46
C GLY A 126 2.74 14.41 -1.74
N ALA A 127 3.44 13.35 -1.34
CA ALA A 127 2.80 12.29 -0.57
C ALA A 127 2.39 12.79 0.83
N LEU A 128 1.16 12.56 1.24
CA LEU A 128 0.69 12.84 2.61
C LEU A 128 1.26 11.83 3.60
N ILE A 129 1.35 10.57 3.20
CA ILE A 129 2.06 9.53 3.94
C ILE A 129 3.11 8.93 3.00
N ALA A 130 4.37 9.06 3.38
CA ALA A 130 5.49 8.42 2.70
C ALA A 130 6.03 7.27 3.55
N GLY A 131 6.24 6.10 2.96
CA GLY A 131 6.78 4.92 3.63
C GLY A 131 7.80 4.19 2.75
N VAL A 132 8.87 3.71 3.36
CA VAL A 132 9.86 2.84 2.71
C VAL A 132 10.05 1.57 3.53
N THR A 133 9.80 0.42 2.92
CA THR A 133 10.00 -0.89 3.53
C THR A 133 11.35 -1.48 3.18
N ASP A 134 12.04 -2.07 4.17
CA ASP A 134 13.38 -2.68 4.03
C ASP A 134 13.45 -4.10 4.61
N GLY A 135 12.39 -4.86 4.46
CA GLY A 135 12.33 -6.26 4.87
C GLY A 135 12.73 -6.46 6.34
N ALA A 136 13.80 -7.22 6.58
CA ALA A 136 14.28 -7.53 7.93
C ALA A 136 14.82 -6.32 8.71
N ASN A 137 15.00 -5.16 8.07
CA ASN A 137 15.43 -3.92 8.71
C ASN A 137 14.27 -3.00 9.11
N GLY A 138 13.01 -3.45 8.90
CA GLY A 138 11.80 -2.71 9.24
C GLY A 138 11.38 -1.72 8.16
N SER A 139 10.78 -0.61 8.57
CA SER A 139 10.28 0.42 7.66
C SER A 139 10.38 1.82 8.27
N TYR A 140 10.43 2.82 7.40
CA TYR A 140 10.43 4.23 7.77
C TYR A 140 9.20 4.90 7.18
N PHE A 141 8.67 5.88 7.91
CA PHE A 141 7.52 6.67 7.49
C PHE A 141 7.75 8.15 7.75
N VAL A 142 7.07 8.97 6.96
CA VAL A 142 6.80 10.38 7.23
C VAL A 142 5.29 10.56 7.13
N TRP A 143 4.69 11.09 8.19
CA TRP A 143 3.25 11.30 8.31
C TRP A 143 2.79 12.63 7.71
N THR A 144 1.50 12.85 7.71
CA THR A 144 0.84 14.03 7.11
C THR A 144 1.37 15.38 7.59
N ASP A 145 1.90 15.46 8.78
CA ASP A 145 2.48 16.67 9.39
C ASP A 145 4.02 16.77 9.26
N GLY A 146 4.64 15.82 8.54
CA GLY A 146 6.08 15.73 8.37
C GLY A 146 6.83 15.01 9.50
N THR A 147 6.13 14.50 10.51
CA THR A 147 6.75 13.70 11.59
C THR A 147 7.25 12.38 11.05
N SER A 148 8.50 12.04 11.40
CA SER A 148 9.14 10.77 11.01
C SER A 148 8.85 9.67 12.03
N TYR A 149 8.63 8.46 11.55
CA TYR A 149 8.43 7.26 12.36
C TYR A 149 9.24 6.09 11.82
N ARG A 150 9.92 5.35 12.70
CA ARG A 150 10.57 4.09 12.37
C ARG A 150 9.78 2.93 12.98
N CYS A 151 9.31 2.04 12.13
CA CYS A 151 8.69 0.79 12.55
C CYS A 151 9.74 -0.32 12.56
N GLU A 152 10.03 -0.87 13.75
CA GLU A 152 10.98 -1.96 13.90
C GLU A 152 10.41 -3.26 13.29
N PRO A 153 11.27 -4.14 12.76
CA PRO A 153 10.82 -5.41 12.21
C PRO A 153 10.45 -6.38 13.33
N PHE A 154 9.47 -7.24 13.07
CA PHE A 154 9.25 -8.41 13.92
C PHE A 154 10.23 -9.52 13.54
N SER A 155 11.13 -9.88 14.47
CA SER A 155 12.06 -10.99 14.28
C SER A 155 11.30 -12.31 14.35
N GLN A 156 11.33 -13.08 13.27
CA GLN A 156 10.76 -14.41 13.21
C GLN A 156 11.86 -15.48 13.23
N ALA A 157 11.60 -16.60 13.90
CA ALA A 157 12.57 -17.68 14.02
C ALA A 157 12.91 -18.33 12.67
N THR A 158 11.97 -18.31 11.71
CA THR A 158 12.15 -18.98 10.42
C THR A 158 11.46 -18.19 9.32
N VAL A 159 12.24 -17.71 8.37
CA VAL A 159 11.74 -17.18 7.09
C VAL A 159 11.76 -18.30 6.07
N VAL A 160 10.60 -18.66 5.54
CA VAL A 160 10.42 -19.73 4.55
C VAL A 160 10.35 -19.15 3.13
N ASP A 161 9.50 -18.14 2.93
CA ASP A 161 9.29 -17.50 1.64
C ASP A 161 8.88 -16.03 1.83
N THR A 162 9.59 -15.10 1.20
CA THR A 162 9.29 -13.66 1.29
C THR A 162 8.28 -13.20 0.23
N THR A 163 7.71 -14.14 -0.55
CA THR A 163 6.69 -13.82 -1.56
C THR A 163 5.43 -13.29 -0.90
N GLY A 164 4.96 -12.13 -1.35
CA GLY A 164 3.74 -11.51 -0.83
C GLY A 164 3.90 -10.75 0.49
N ALA A 165 5.09 -10.71 1.11
CA ALA A 165 5.29 -9.96 2.34
C ALA A 165 4.98 -8.46 2.16
N GLY A 166 5.41 -7.84 1.03
CA GLY A 166 5.06 -6.47 0.69
C GLY A 166 3.56 -6.29 0.44
N ASP A 167 2.95 -7.17 -0.36
CA ASP A 167 1.51 -7.11 -0.66
C ASP A 167 0.67 -7.25 0.63
N SER A 168 1.07 -8.15 1.55
CA SER A 168 0.39 -8.32 2.84
C SER A 168 0.60 -7.14 3.78
N PHE A 169 1.80 -6.50 3.75
CA PHE A 169 2.07 -5.27 4.47
C PHE A 169 1.11 -4.15 4.03
N HIS A 170 1.02 -3.91 2.72
CA HIS A 170 0.11 -2.89 2.18
C HIS A 170 -1.34 -3.16 2.54
N GLY A 171 -1.82 -4.39 2.32
CA GLY A 171 -3.19 -4.77 2.66
C GLY A 171 -3.51 -4.55 4.13
N ALA A 172 -2.59 -4.93 5.02
CA ALA A 172 -2.75 -4.76 6.46
C ALA A 172 -2.71 -3.30 6.92
N PHE A 173 -1.78 -2.50 6.35
CA PHE A 173 -1.72 -1.06 6.62
C PHE A 173 -3.01 -0.35 6.22
N LEU A 174 -3.48 -0.59 5.00
CA LEU A 174 -4.71 0.03 4.49
C LEU A 174 -5.96 -0.46 5.22
N TYR A 175 -5.99 -1.71 5.68
CA TYR A 175 -7.07 -2.23 6.51
C TYR A 175 -7.19 -1.46 7.83
N MET A 176 -6.07 -1.27 8.53
CA MET A 176 -6.06 -0.51 9.79
C MET A 176 -6.41 0.97 9.56
N LEU A 177 -5.82 1.57 8.54
CA LEU A 177 -6.12 2.96 8.16
C LEU A 177 -7.61 3.13 7.85
N THR A 178 -8.21 2.25 7.03
CA THR A 178 -9.64 2.32 6.70
C THR A 178 -10.51 2.24 7.96
N LYS A 179 -10.16 1.39 8.93
CA LYS A 179 -10.87 1.33 10.22
C LYS A 179 -10.80 2.65 10.98
N THR A 180 -9.65 3.30 10.99
CA THR A 180 -9.46 4.61 11.61
C THR A 180 -10.30 5.67 10.89
N LEU A 181 -10.27 5.72 9.55
CA LEU A 181 -11.08 6.66 8.76
C LEU A 181 -12.58 6.48 9.02
N CYS A 182 -13.07 5.23 9.04
CA CYS A 182 -14.48 4.95 9.38
C CYS A 182 -14.84 5.45 10.79
N LYS A 183 -13.97 5.19 11.79
CA LYS A 183 -14.19 5.64 13.18
C LYS A 183 -14.24 7.17 13.28
N ILE A 184 -13.37 7.89 12.57
CA ILE A 184 -13.38 9.35 12.54
C ILE A 184 -14.66 9.84 11.85
N ALA A 185 -15.04 9.27 10.70
CA ALA A 185 -16.26 9.63 9.99
C ALA A 185 -17.51 9.44 10.84
N ASP A 186 -17.62 8.32 11.58
CA ASP A 186 -18.74 8.04 12.49
C ASP A 186 -18.75 9.03 13.68
N GLY A 187 -17.58 9.38 14.22
CA GLY A 187 -17.43 10.34 15.31
C GLY A 187 -17.81 11.77 14.94
N THR A 188 -17.57 12.17 13.70
CA THR A 188 -17.96 13.50 13.19
C THR A 188 -19.47 13.61 12.98
N ASN A 189 -20.18 12.50 12.69
CA ASN A 189 -21.63 12.47 12.54
C ASN A 189 -22.41 12.59 13.89
N THR A 190 -21.76 12.36 15.03
CA THR A 190 -22.42 12.40 16.35
C THR A 190 -22.33 13.74 17.07
N SER A 191 -21.51 14.67 16.59
CA SER A 191 -21.29 15.98 17.22
C SER A 191 -21.97 17.09 16.44
N THR A 192 -23.17 17.49 16.88
CA THR A 192 -23.95 18.65 16.44
C THR A 192 -24.51 18.62 15.02
N MET A 193 -25.79 18.24 14.91
CA MET A 193 -26.67 18.54 13.79
C MET A 193 -26.84 20.07 13.61
N ASN A 194 -25.89 20.72 12.98
CA ASN A 194 -26.12 21.99 12.30
C ASN A 194 -26.02 21.72 10.81
N GLU A 195 -26.97 22.23 10.03
CA GLU A 195 -27.22 22.01 8.60
C GLU A 195 -26.08 22.41 7.63
N THR A 196 -24.85 22.53 8.11
CA THR A 196 -23.63 22.81 7.36
C THR A 196 -22.50 21.80 7.62
N SER A 197 -22.81 20.54 7.94
CA SER A 197 -21.77 19.52 7.91
C SER A 197 -21.37 19.25 6.46
N LEU A 198 -20.39 20.00 5.95
CA LEU A 198 -19.57 19.58 4.83
C LEU A 198 -19.12 18.15 5.16
N SER A 199 -19.60 17.16 4.41
CA SER A 199 -19.10 15.80 4.53
C SER A 199 -17.60 15.84 4.23
N LEU A 200 -16.77 15.56 5.23
CA LEU A 200 -15.32 15.48 5.07
C LEU A 200 -15.04 14.43 3.98
N ASN A 201 -14.26 14.77 2.98
CA ASN A 201 -13.78 13.80 2.01
C ASN A 201 -12.70 12.89 2.66
N ALA A 202 -12.33 11.81 2.00
CA ALA A 202 -11.38 10.85 2.56
C ALA A 202 -10.01 11.46 2.88
N ILE A 203 -9.59 12.48 2.14
CA ILE A 203 -8.31 13.18 2.36
C ILE A 203 -8.37 14.03 3.64
N ASP A 204 -9.50 14.71 3.92
CA ASP A 204 -9.69 15.45 5.16
C ASP A 204 -9.68 14.52 6.38
N LEU A 205 -10.30 13.33 6.25
CA LEU A 205 -10.24 12.29 7.28
C LEU A 205 -8.81 11.80 7.50
N LEU A 206 -8.00 11.67 6.45
CA LEU A 206 -6.60 11.27 6.56
C LEU A 206 -5.77 12.29 7.36
N HIS A 207 -6.00 13.58 7.13
CA HIS A 207 -5.36 14.66 7.92
C HIS A 207 -5.80 14.66 9.39
N SER A 208 -6.94 14.07 9.71
CA SER A 208 -7.48 13.97 11.07
C SER A 208 -7.01 12.72 11.82
N CYS A 209 -6.21 11.84 11.19
CA CYS A 209 -5.66 10.67 11.83
C CYS A 209 -4.60 11.08 12.86
N GLU A 210 -4.68 10.51 14.07
CA GLU A 210 -3.66 10.67 15.10
C GLU A 210 -2.41 9.83 14.76
N HIS A 211 -1.23 10.30 15.17
CA HIS A 211 0.02 9.55 14.96
C HIS A 211 -0.05 8.14 15.51
N GLU A 212 -0.63 7.98 16.72
CA GLU A 212 -0.77 6.67 17.34
C GLU A 212 -1.56 5.66 16.47
N ASP A 213 -2.60 6.12 15.77
CA ASP A 213 -3.37 5.25 14.85
C ASP A 213 -2.55 4.85 13.62
N LEU A 214 -1.73 5.77 13.10
CA LEU A 214 -0.83 5.51 11.97
C LEU A 214 0.32 4.58 12.36
N GLU A 215 0.89 4.77 13.54
CA GLU A 215 1.93 3.88 14.11
C GLU A 215 1.39 2.47 14.37
N LYS A 216 0.16 2.36 14.90
CA LYS A 216 -0.54 1.08 15.05
C LYS A 216 -0.76 0.39 13.69
N ALA A 217 -1.12 1.15 12.66
CA ALA A 217 -1.27 0.61 11.32
C ALA A 217 0.04 0.07 10.76
N ALA A 218 1.16 0.80 10.91
CA ALA A 218 2.48 0.37 10.49
C ALA A 218 2.96 -0.88 11.27
N THR A 219 2.77 -0.89 12.60
CA THR A 219 3.11 -2.04 13.46
C THR A 219 2.31 -3.28 13.09
N PHE A 220 1.00 -3.13 12.90
CA PHE A 220 0.12 -4.23 12.47
C PHE A 220 0.54 -4.77 11.10
N ALA A 221 0.84 -3.90 10.15
CA ALA A 221 1.31 -4.28 8.82
C ALA A 221 2.65 -5.03 8.86
N SER A 222 3.58 -4.57 9.71
CA SER A 222 4.87 -5.23 9.93
C SER A 222 4.70 -6.63 10.51
N ALA A 223 3.80 -6.81 11.49
CA ALA A 223 3.50 -8.12 12.07
C ALA A 223 2.88 -9.08 11.06
N VAL A 224 1.91 -8.61 10.25
CA VAL A 224 1.28 -9.42 9.19
C VAL A 224 2.32 -9.86 8.17
N ALA A 225 3.17 -8.93 7.70
CA ALA A 225 4.22 -9.24 6.74
C ALA A 225 5.23 -10.26 7.28
N ALA A 226 5.65 -10.12 8.55
CA ALA A 226 6.56 -11.04 9.20
C ALA A 226 5.97 -12.45 9.32
N LEU A 227 4.73 -12.58 9.75
CA LEU A 227 4.02 -13.88 9.83
C LEU A 227 3.80 -14.49 8.45
N ASN A 228 3.51 -13.69 7.43
CA ASN A 228 3.36 -14.17 6.06
C ASN A 228 4.63 -14.84 5.53
N THR A 229 5.81 -14.46 6.00
CA THR A 229 7.07 -15.08 5.54
C THR A 229 7.32 -16.49 6.08
N GLN A 230 6.52 -16.96 7.03
CA GLN A 230 6.69 -18.29 7.66
C GLN A 230 6.15 -19.47 6.82
N GLY A 231 5.46 -19.20 5.74
CA GLY A 231 4.91 -20.21 4.85
C GLY A 231 5.23 -19.97 3.39
N ILE A 232 4.88 -20.91 2.52
CA ILE A 232 5.12 -20.80 1.08
C ILE A 232 3.96 -20.08 0.39
N GLY A 233 4.30 -19.10 -0.45
CA GLY A 233 3.37 -18.37 -1.31
C GLY A 233 2.79 -17.10 -0.67
N GLY A 234 2.27 -16.19 -1.51
CA GLY A 234 1.85 -14.86 -1.09
C GLY A 234 0.49 -14.77 -0.37
N ARG A 235 -0.33 -15.84 -0.39
CA ARG A 235 -1.68 -15.84 0.22
C ARG A 235 -1.91 -16.95 1.23
N SER A 236 -1.32 -18.11 1.01
CA SER A 236 -1.54 -19.28 1.88
C SER A 236 -1.09 -19.06 3.32
N PRO A 237 0.01 -18.35 3.60
CA PRO A 237 0.50 -18.13 4.95
C PRO A 237 -0.05 -16.86 5.61
N LEU A 238 -1.11 -16.21 5.07
CA LEU A 238 -1.70 -15.04 5.71
C LEU A 238 -2.16 -15.41 7.13
N PRO A 239 -1.72 -14.63 8.16
CA PRO A 239 -2.02 -14.94 9.55
C PRO A 239 -3.48 -14.63 9.91
N SER A 240 -3.97 -15.32 10.97
CA SER A 240 -5.22 -14.93 11.61
C SER A 240 -5.04 -13.67 12.48
N LEU A 241 -6.15 -13.02 12.84
CA LEU A 241 -6.10 -11.88 13.78
C LEU A 241 -5.58 -12.30 15.16
N GLU A 242 -5.76 -13.56 15.56
CA GLU A 242 -5.27 -14.11 16.82
C GLU A 242 -3.75 -14.22 16.79
N ASP A 243 -3.18 -14.74 15.69
CA ASP A 243 -1.73 -14.83 15.52
C ASP A 243 -1.07 -13.45 15.56
N ILE A 244 -1.68 -12.47 14.90
CA ILE A 244 -1.17 -11.09 14.87
C ILE A 244 -1.21 -10.48 16.28
N LYS A 245 -2.32 -10.61 17.00
CA LYS A 245 -2.43 -10.12 18.38
C LYS A 245 -1.42 -10.78 19.31
N ALA A 246 -1.21 -12.08 19.17
CA ALA A 246 -0.22 -12.80 19.97
C ALA A 246 1.21 -12.34 19.72
N LEU A 247 1.51 -11.82 18.51
CA LEU A 247 2.83 -11.32 18.16
C LEU A 247 3.05 -9.88 18.62
N ILE A 248 2.00 -9.04 18.59
CA ILE A 248 2.12 -7.60 18.94
C ILE A 248 2.04 -7.42 20.48
N GLY A 249 1.33 -8.26 21.19
CA GLY A 249 1.11 -8.20 22.66
C GLY A 249 -0.27 -7.69 23.02
#